data_d29a5b1fb7b4809acf04239e80c39f52
#
_entry.id   d29a5b1fb7b4809acf04239e80c39f52
#
_cell.length_a   1.000
_cell.length_b   1.000
_cell.length_c   1.000
_cell.angle_alpha   90.00
_cell.angle_beta   90.00
_cell.angle_gamma   90.00
#
_symmetry.space_group_name_H-M   'P 1'
#
loop_
_entity.id
_entity.type
_entity.pdbx_description
1 polymer ?
#
loop_
_entity_poly.entity_id
_entity_poly.type
_entity_poly.pdbx_seq_one_letter_code
_entity_poly.pdbx_strand_id
1 'polypeptide(L)'
;MKKKFLKLFTSVAMLALVFCLHQNVRAEEIAQPTEKDVYIHHDDGEDYVANRYERAIVVDRVVYQYLPEKDSYRIVAFDDNDEEFPEGITFKPRSEVRGKPVTGIYIDGEEDGPSYLTRLNLVLPDSVKDIEISGASFGSITLPKFLTVTPGGIFESDFEQIIIPEGTTNVRGINDIWKLRKMELPSSTKKIGKYFLGNSSDLRTVYI
;
A
#
# COMPACT_ATOMS: atom_id res chain seq x y z
N MET A 1 60.97 -7.81 5.64
CA MET A 1 59.65 -8.20 5.10
C MET A 1 58.41 -7.94 5.98
N LYS A 2 58.53 -7.69 7.29
CA LYS A 2 57.36 -7.46 8.21
C LYS A 2 56.74 -6.04 8.16
N LYS A 3 57.41 -5.01 7.66
CA LYS A 3 56.86 -3.64 7.63
C LYS A 3 55.94 -3.33 6.45
N LYS A 4 55.96 -4.12 5.38
CA LYS A 4 55.03 -3.90 4.22
C LYS A 4 53.67 -4.51 4.41
N PHE A 5 53.51 -5.56 5.24
CA PHE A 5 52.22 -6.18 5.53
C PHE A 5 51.35 -5.34 6.47
N LEU A 6 51.97 -4.58 7.39
CA LEU A 6 51.21 -3.77 8.35
C LEU A 6 50.54 -2.54 7.70
N LYS A 7 51.16 -1.98 6.63
CA LYS A 7 50.57 -0.84 5.90
C LYS A 7 49.39 -1.24 5.00
N LEU A 8 49.34 -2.48 4.55
CA LEU A 8 48.24 -2.98 3.72
C LEU A 8 46.99 -3.27 4.56
N PHE A 9 47.17 -3.80 5.79
CA PHE A 9 46.07 -4.08 6.70
C PHE A 9 45.38 -2.83 7.23
N THR A 10 46.15 -1.76 7.48
CA THR A 10 45.56 -0.46 7.90
C THR A 10 44.78 0.22 6.81
N SER A 11 45.19 0.07 5.53
CA SER A 11 44.50 0.63 4.37
C SER A 11 43.14 -0.08 4.11
N VAL A 12 43.11 -1.40 4.21
CA VAL A 12 41.87 -2.19 3.99
C VAL A 12 40.87 -1.98 5.12
N ALA A 13 41.38 -1.92 6.39
CA ALA A 13 40.52 -1.64 7.55
C ALA A 13 39.93 -0.22 7.50
N MET A 14 40.71 0.76 7.04
CA MET A 14 40.23 2.13 6.87
C MET A 14 39.21 2.26 5.74
N LEU A 15 39.38 1.54 4.62
CA LEU A 15 38.40 1.50 3.55
C LEU A 15 37.09 0.82 3.99
N ALA A 16 37.19 -0.27 4.78
CA ALA A 16 36.02 -0.94 5.32
C ALA A 16 35.27 -0.06 6.32
N LEU A 17 35.98 0.68 7.18
CA LEU A 17 35.37 1.63 8.11
C LEU A 17 34.70 2.81 7.39
N VAL A 18 35.32 3.35 6.34
CA VAL A 18 34.74 4.42 5.52
C VAL A 18 33.52 3.89 4.75
N PHE A 19 33.55 2.64 4.28
CA PHE A 19 32.41 2.03 3.60
C PHE A 19 31.23 1.76 4.57
N CYS A 20 31.52 1.30 5.79
CA CYS A 20 30.52 1.15 6.84
C CYS A 20 29.95 2.51 7.30
N LEU A 21 30.78 3.55 7.41
CA LEU A 21 30.33 4.90 7.74
C LEU A 21 29.47 5.49 6.62
N HIS A 22 29.81 5.25 5.33
CA HIS A 22 28.98 5.69 4.21
C HIS A 22 27.66 4.92 4.10
N GLN A 23 27.61 3.65 4.48
CA GLN A 23 26.35 2.90 4.54
C GLN A 23 25.48 3.33 5.71
N ASN A 24 26.08 3.66 6.88
CA ASN A 24 25.35 4.20 8.02
C ASN A 24 24.82 5.62 7.74
N VAL A 25 25.61 6.48 7.07
CA VAL A 25 25.16 7.82 6.66
C VAL A 25 24.03 7.74 5.64
N ARG A 26 24.04 6.77 4.70
CA ARG A 26 22.89 6.53 3.80
C ARG A 26 21.68 5.94 4.53
N ALA A 27 21.89 5.18 5.59
CA ALA A 27 20.76 4.65 6.38
C ALA A 27 20.17 5.71 7.33
N GLU A 28 20.95 6.71 7.77
CA GLU A 28 20.47 7.83 8.59
C GLU A 28 19.84 8.95 7.75
N GLU A 29 20.20 9.07 6.48
CA GLU A 29 19.62 10.05 5.54
C GLU A 29 18.29 9.58 4.90
N ILE A 30 17.88 8.35 5.16
CA ILE A 30 16.48 7.94 4.95
C ILE A 30 15.66 8.51 6.09
N ALA A 31 15.47 9.83 5.98
CA ALA A 31 14.46 10.67 6.60
C ALA A 31 13.90 10.13 7.92
N GLN A 32 14.33 10.67 9.02
CA GLN A 32 13.44 10.81 10.18
C GLN A 32 12.16 11.45 9.64
N PRO A 33 11.00 10.77 9.63
CA PRO A 33 9.77 11.41 9.21
C PRO A 33 9.56 12.58 10.16
N THR A 34 9.58 13.77 9.64
CA THR A 34 9.10 14.94 10.36
C THR A 34 7.63 14.65 10.64
N GLU A 35 7.20 14.71 11.89
CA GLU A 35 5.79 14.83 12.27
C GLU A 35 5.31 16.17 11.71
N LYS A 36 5.02 16.19 10.42
CA LYS A 36 4.29 17.28 9.79
C LYS A 36 2.84 16.84 9.74
N ASP A 37 1.96 17.78 9.98
CA ASP A 37 0.56 17.63 9.61
C ASP A 37 0.52 17.13 8.18
N VAL A 38 -0.17 16.05 7.94
CA VAL A 38 -0.31 15.49 6.60
C VAL A 38 -1.43 16.27 5.93
N TYR A 39 -1.07 17.05 4.92
CA TYR A 39 -2.02 17.75 4.07
C TYR A 39 -2.32 16.85 2.88
N ILE A 40 -3.58 16.60 2.62
CA ILE A 40 -4.04 15.97 1.40
C ILE A 40 -4.65 17.08 0.56
N HIS A 41 -4.02 17.37 -0.58
CA HIS A 41 -4.52 18.35 -1.52
C HIS A 41 -5.66 17.75 -2.36
N HIS A 42 -6.74 18.49 -2.49
CA HIS A 42 -7.82 18.16 -3.40
C HIS A 42 -7.82 19.12 -4.60
N ASP A 43 -8.25 18.62 -5.77
CA ASP A 43 -8.37 19.38 -7.03
C ASP A 43 -9.27 20.63 -6.95
N ASP A 44 -10.08 20.78 -5.90
CA ASP A 44 -10.94 21.94 -5.65
C ASP A 44 -10.23 23.11 -4.97
N GLY A 45 -8.95 22.95 -4.64
CA GLY A 45 -8.11 24.00 -4.03
C GLY A 45 -8.33 24.20 -2.53
N GLU A 46 -9.05 23.32 -1.86
CA GLU A 46 -9.13 23.27 -0.41
C GLU A 46 -8.13 22.25 0.16
N ASP A 47 -7.23 22.74 1.03
CA ASP A 47 -6.31 21.89 1.77
C ASP A 47 -7.05 21.21 2.93
N TYR A 48 -7.30 19.91 2.81
CA TYR A 48 -7.78 19.13 3.93
C TYR A 48 -6.61 18.71 4.79
N VAL A 49 -6.54 19.27 6.00
CA VAL A 49 -5.60 18.78 7.00
C VAL A 49 -6.06 17.38 7.40
N ALA A 50 -5.21 16.40 7.21
CA ALA A 50 -5.46 15.04 7.69
C ALA A 50 -5.45 14.96 9.23
N ASN A 51 -6.08 15.92 9.91
CA ASN A 51 -6.35 15.88 11.36
C ASN A 51 -7.12 14.61 11.77
N ARG A 52 -7.66 13.91 10.77
CA ARG A 52 -8.38 12.66 10.94
C ARG A 52 -7.46 11.49 11.25
N TYR A 53 -6.22 11.56 10.82
CA TYR A 53 -5.26 10.49 11.02
C TYR A 53 -4.20 10.90 12.04
N GLU A 54 -4.58 10.91 13.31
CA GLU A 54 -3.60 11.07 14.38
C GLU A 54 -2.44 10.08 14.18
N ARG A 55 -1.19 10.56 14.32
CA ARG A 55 0.03 9.77 14.18
C ARG A 55 0.28 9.22 12.77
N ALA A 56 -0.19 9.91 11.74
CA ALA A 56 0.12 9.58 10.36
C ALA A 56 1.54 10.04 9.97
N ILE A 57 2.14 9.31 9.05
CA ILE A 57 3.43 9.65 8.44
C ILE A 57 3.39 9.35 6.95
N VAL A 58 4.09 10.14 6.15
CA VAL A 58 4.23 9.90 4.71
C VAL A 58 5.58 9.22 4.45
N VAL A 59 5.54 8.10 3.75
CA VAL A 59 6.73 7.40 3.27
C VAL A 59 6.48 6.94 1.83
N ASP A 60 7.35 7.36 0.90
CA ASP A 60 7.25 7.02 -0.52
C ASP A 60 5.87 7.37 -1.12
N ARG A 61 5.33 8.53 -0.76
CA ARG A 61 3.99 9.03 -1.18
C ARG A 61 2.81 8.17 -0.69
N VAL A 62 3.01 7.35 0.30
CA VAL A 62 1.96 6.58 0.98
C VAL A 62 1.82 7.10 2.41
N VAL A 63 0.60 7.37 2.82
CA VAL A 63 0.27 7.83 4.17
C VAL A 63 -0.01 6.61 5.04
N TYR A 64 0.77 6.47 6.11
CA TYR A 64 0.64 5.38 7.07
C TYR A 64 0.22 5.92 8.42
N GLN A 65 -0.84 5.38 8.99
CA GLN A 65 -1.29 5.68 10.34
C GLN A 65 -0.81 4.61 11.31
N TYR A 66 -0.19 5.03 12.42
CA TYR A 66 0.20 4.11 13.49
C TYR A 66 -0.99 3.72 14.37
N LEU A 67 -1.15 2.44 14.61
CA LEU A 67 -2.17 1.82 15.46
C LEU A 67 -1.51 1.32 16.76
N PRO A 68 -1.56 2.07 17.86
CA PRO A 68 -0.86 1.72 19.11
C PRO A 68 -1.31 0.39 19.70
N GLU A 69 -2.60 0.08 19.58
CA GLU A 69 -3.22 -1.13 20.13
C GLU A 69 -2.76 -2.42 19.42
N LYS A 70 -2.28 -2.28 18.15
CA LYS A 70 -1.77 -3.37 17.33
C LYS A 70 -0.25 -3.34 17.17
N ASP A 71 0.41 -2.27 17.65
CA ASP A 71 1.82 -1.96 17.40
C ASP A 71 2.21 -2.10 15.92
N SER A 72 1.38 -1.55 15.04
CA SER A 72 1.47 -1.69 13.59
C SER A 72 1.03 -0.43 12.87
N TYR A 73 1.23 -0.39 11.56
CA TYR A 73 0.71 0.65 10.69
C TYR A 73 -0.42 0.15 9.81
N ARG A 74 -1.29 1.07 9.36
CA ARG A 74 -2.20 0.87 8.24
C ARG A 74 -2.01 1.96 7.19
N ILE A 75 -2.28 1.63 5.94
CA ILE A 75 -2.34 2.58 4.82
C ILE A 75 -3.67 3.32 4.92
N VAL A 76 -3.67 4.65 4.80
CA VAL A 76 -4.88 5.46 4.89
C VAL A 76 -5.09 6.41 3.73
N ALA A 77 -4.01 6.80 3.03
CA ALA A 77 -4.10 7.69 1.88
C ALA A 77 -2.84 7.60 1.01
N PHE A 78 -2.83 8.32 -0.10
CA PHE A 78 -1.67 8.53 -0.95
C PHE A 78 -1.44 10.03 -1.08
N ASP A 79 -0.18 10.47 -0.95
CA ASP A 79 0.23 11.86 -1.04
C ASP A 79 0.71 12.16 -2.47
N ASP A 80 0.01 13.01 -3.18
CA ASP A 80 0.34 13.40 -4.55
C ASP A 80 1.34 14.56 -4.62
N ASN A 81 1.58 15.29 -3.50
CA ASN A 81 2.51 16.43 -3.42
C ASN A 81 2.28 17.49 -4.51
N ASP A 82 1.03 17.79 -4.85
CA ASP A 82 0.65 18.70 -5.96
C ASP A 82 1.06 18.18 -7.36
N GLU A 83 1.50 16.94 -7.47
CA GLU A 83 1.85 16.31 -8.75
C GLU A 83 0.89 15.15 -9.01
N GLU A 84 0.19 15.20 -10.15
CA GLU A 84 -0.60 14.07 -10.60
C GLU A 84 0.24 12.78 -10.63
N PHE A 85 -0.37 11.67 -10.23
CA PHE A 85 0.27 10.38 -10.41
C PHE A 85 0.33 10.05 -11.91
N PRO A 86 1.50 9.66 -12.43
CA PRO A 86 1.59 9.21 -13.82
C PRO A 86 0.62 8.07 -14.10
N GLU A 87 -0.01 8.10 -15.27
CA GLU A 87 -0.94 7.05 -15.68
C GLU A 87 -0.28 5.67 -15.63
N GLY A 88 -0.96 4.70 -15.02
CA GLY A 88 -0.48 3.32 -14.91
C GLY A 88 0.64 3.08 -13.91
N ILE A 89 0.98 4.10 -13.09
CA ILE A 89 1.97 3.89 -12.03
C ILE A 89 1.54 2.77 -11.09
N THR A 90 2.51 1.96 -10.66
CA THR A 90 2.28 0.89 -9.69
C THR A 90 2.86 1.26 -8.34
N PHE A 91 2.00 1.41 -7.35
CA PHE A 91 2.40 1.58 -5.96
C PHE A 91 2.55 0.23 -5.27
N LYS A 92 3.67 0.09 -4.56
CA LYS A 92 3.96 -1.06 -3.70
C LYS A 92 4.27 -0.54 -2.30
N PRO A 93 3.25 -0.32 -1.47
CA PRO A 93 3.45 0.13 -0.10
C PRO A 93 4.42 -0.78 0.64
N ARG A 94 5.13 -0.22 1.60
CA ARG A 94 6.07 -0.98 2.42
C ARG A 94 5.33 -2.00 3.28
N SER A 95 5.94 -3.16 3.49
CA SER A 95 5.45 -4.17 4.45
C SER A 95 5.76 -3.79 5.90
N GLU A 96 6.70 -2.86 6.10
CA GLU A 96 7.19 -2.39 7.39
C GLU A 96 7.52 -0.91 7.33
N VAL A 97 7.19 -0.17 8.38
CA VAL A 97 7.49 1.25 8.56
C VAL A 97 8.01 1.45 9.98
N ARG A 98 9.16 2.12 10.14
CA ARG A 98 9.80 2.35 11.45
C ARG A 98 9.95 1.08 12.31
N GLY A 99 10.28 -0.06 11.71
CA GLY A 99 10.42 -1.33 12.42
C GLY A 99 9.10 -1.95 12.89
N LYS A 100 7.96 -1.46 12.40
CA LYS A 100 6.63 -1.99 12.70
C LYS A 100 5.94 -2.47 11.43
N PRO A 101 5.21 -3.61 11.47
CA PRO A 101 4.54 -4.15 10.30
C PRO A 101 3.40 -3.24 9.82
N VAL A 102 3.18 -3.22 8.52
CA VAL A 102 1.97 -2.66 7.90
C VAL A 102 0.94 -3.78 7.78
N THR A 103 -0.11 -3.73 8.60
CA THR A 103 -1.08 -4.84 8.73
C THR A 103 -2.45 -4.53 8.15
N GLY A 104 -2.71 -3.30 7.75
CA GLY A 104 -4.02 -2.93 7.23
C GLY A 104 -3.98 -1.86 6.15
N ILE A 105 -5.11 -1.71 5.48
CA ILE A 105 -5.44 -0.58 4.62
C ILE A 105 -6.87 -0.15 4.93
N TYR A 106 -7.07 1.16 5.08
CA TYR A 106 -8.36 1.80 5.27
C TYR A 106 -8.42 3.03 4.38
N ILE A 107 -9.25 2.99 3.35
CA ILE A 107 -9.46 4.11 2.43
C ILE A 107 -10.96 4.36 2.33
N ASP A 108 -11.35 5.58 2.65
CA ASP A 108 -12.70 6.09 2.49
C ASP A 108 -12.68 7.22 1.46
N GLY A 109 -13.06 6.90 0.23
CA GLY A 109 -12.98 7.82 -0.89
C GLY A 109 -14.07 8.91 -0.90
N GLU A 110 -15.16 8.75 -0.14
CA GLU A 110 -16.20 9.78 -0.05
C GLU A 110 -15.77 10.97 0.82
N GLU A 111 -14.89 10.71 1.80
CA GLU A 111 -14.48 11.73 2.75
C GLU A 111 -13.05 12.23 2.52
N ASP A 112 -12.15 11.41 1.95
CA ASP A 112 -10.73 11.70 1.82
C ASP A 112 -10.12 11.13 0.52
N GLY A 113 -10.93 10.56 -0.35
CA GLY A 113 -10.45 9.87 -1.55
C GLY A 113 -10.24 10.83 -2.71
N PRO A 114 -9.03 10.94 -3.19
CA PRO A 114 -8.79 11.69 -4.41
C PRO A 114 -9.48 10.99 -5.58
N SER A 115 -10.31 11.73 -6.31
CA SER A 115 -10.95 11.30 -7.56
C SER A 115 -9.95 10.92 -8.66
N TYR A 116 -8.68 11.20 -8.44
CA TYR A 116 -7.57 10.98 -9.38
C TYR A 116 -6.84 9.64 -9.22
N LEU A 117 -7.15 8.81 -8.22
CA LEU A 117 -6.56 7.46 -8.11
C LEU A 117 -7.02 6.50 -9.22
N THR A 118 -7.87 6.96 -10.15
CA THR A 118 -8.44 6.15 -11.26
C THR A 118 -7.42 5.43 -12.13
N ARG A 119 -6.13 5.78 -12.02
CA ARG A 119 -5.08 5.23 -12.88
C ARG A 119 -3.97 4.52 -12.11
N LEU A 120 -4.09 4.47 -10.80
CA LEU A 120 -3.09 3.89 -9.94
C LEU A 120 -3.29 2.38 -9.81
N ASN A 121 -2.22 1.62 -9.94
CA ASN A 121 -2.20 0.19 -9.65
C ASN A 121 -1.62 -0.04 -8.26
N LEU A 122 -2.36 -0.69 -7.39
CA LEU A 122 -1.94 -0.95 -6.01
C LEU A 122 -1.59 -2.41 -5.81
N VAL A 123 -0.39 -2.69 -5.32
CA VAL A 123 0.04 -4.04 -4.92
C VAL A 123 0.22 -4.07 -3.42
N LEU A 124 -0.73 -4.64 -2.71
CA LEU A 124 -0.67 -4.70 -1.25
C LEU A 124 0.43 -5.66 -0.78
N PRO A 125 1.19 -5.30 0.25
CA PRO A 125 2.19 -6.18 0.84
C PRO A 125 1.53 -7.38 1.53
N ASP A 126 2.24 -8.50 1.56
CA ASP A 126 1.75 -9.77 2.13
C ASP A 126 1.50 -9.70 3.66
N SER A 127 1.98 -8.64 4.32
CA SER A 127 1.73 -8.36 5.73
C SER A 127 0.32 -7.83 6.01
N VAL A 128 -0.36 -7.26 5.00
CA VAL A 128 -1.71 -6.70 5.14
C VAL A 128 -2.73 -7.82 5.35
N LYS A 129 -3.54 -7.70 6.40
CA LYS A 129 -4.59 -8.64 6.80
C LYS A 129 -5.97 -7.99 6.84
N ASP A 130 -6.01 -6.74 7.28
CA ASP A 130 -7.24 -5.96 7.40
C ASP A 130 -7.36 -5.07 6.16
N ILE A 131 -8.43 -5.23 5.38
CA ILE A 131 -8.66 -4.44 4.15
C ILE A 131 -10.07 -3.87 4.22
N GLU A 132 -10.15 -2.55 4.16
CA GLU A 132 -11.38 -1.79 4.04
C GLU A 132 -11.13 -0.66 3.05
N ILE A 133 -11.85 -0.68 1.94
CA ILE A 133 -11.76 0.30 0.85
C ILE A 133 -13.18 0.57 0.38
N SER A 134 -13.62 1.81 0.49
CA SER A 134 -14.90 2.30 0.01
C SER A 134 -14.73 3.62 -0.75
N GLY A 135 -15.64 3.92 -1.66
CA GLY A 135 -15.68 5.17 -2.41
C GLY A 135 -14.43 5.47 -3.26
N ALA A 136 -13.51 4.54 -3.38
CA ALA A 136 -12.21 4.76 -4.01
C ALA A 136 -12.22 4.36 -5.50
N SER A 137 -11.28 4.93 -6.26
CA SER A 137 -11.12 4.66 -7.69
C SER A 137 -9.66 4.28 -7.99
N PHE A 138 -9.44 3.06 -8.49
CA PHE A 138 -8.12 2.53 -8.84
C PHE A 138 -8.15 1.84 -10.21
N GLY A 139 -7.03 1.83 -10.93
CA GLY A 139 -6.85 0.99 -12.11
C GLY A 139 -6.89 -0.48 -11.73
N SER A 140 -6.01 -0.89 -10.80
CA SER A 140 -6.02 -2.26 -10.29
C SER A 140 -5.60 -2.35 -8.83
N ILE A 141 -6.04 -3.44 -8.18
CA ILE A 141 -5.53 -3.84 -6.87
C ILE A 141 -5.10 -5.30 -6.89
N THR A 142 -3.89 -5.58 -6.38
CA THR A 142 -3.42 -6.93 -6.10
C THR A 142 -3.49 -7.18 -4.60
N LEU A 143 -4.27 -8.18 -4.20
CA LEU A 143 -4.43 -8.57 -2.81
C LEU A 143 -3.21 -9.34 -2.29
N PRO A 144 -2.97 -9.37 -0.95
CA PRO A 144 -1.86 -10.13 -0.36
C PRO A 144 -1.91 -11.63 -0.66
N LYS A 145 -0.76 -12.27 -0.84
CA LYS A 145 -0.65 -13.69 -1.25
C LYS A 145 -1.12 -14.71 -0.22
N PHE A 146 -1.11 -14.35 1.06
CA PHE A 146 -1.43 -15.31 2.13
C PHE A 146 -2.85 -15.16 2.68
N LEU A 147 -3.74 -14.57 1.91
CA LEU A 147 -5.15 -14.53 2.25
C LEU A 147 -5.77 -15.91 1.95
N THR A 148 -6.30 -16.56 2.99
CA THR A 148 -7.14 -17.75 2.82
C THR A 148 -8.60 -17.39 2.56
N VAL A 149 -8.99 -16.18 2.94
CA VAL A 149 -10.33 -15.59 2.78
C VAL A 149 -10.14 -14.16 2.33
N THR A 150 -10.83 -13.73 1.28
CA THR A 150 -10.80 -12.33 0.89
C THR A 150 -11.39 -11.44 1.98
N PRO A 151 -10.93 -10.20 2.11
CA PRO A 151 -11.44 -9.27 3.11
C PRO A 151 -12.95 -9.01 2.95
N GLY A 152 -13.56 -8.51 3.99
CA GLY A 152 -14.98 -8.16 4.02
C GLY A 152 -15.27 -6.70 3.71
N GLY A 153 -14.38 -5.96 3.01
CA GLY A 153 -14.49 -4.51 2.93
C GLY A 153 -13.90 -3.89 1.66
N ILE A 154 -14.21 -4.39 0.47
CA ILE A 154 -13.98 -3.66 -0.79
C ILE A 154 -15.35 -3.46 -1.43
N PHE A 155 -15.85 -2.24 -1.39
CA PHE A 155 -17.20 -1.92 -1.84
C PHE A 155 -17.34 -0.47 -2.30
N GLU A 156 -18.41 -0.18 -3.04
CA GLU A 156 -18.75 1.17 -3.53
C GLU A 156 -17.56 1.86 -4.22
N SER A 157 -16.83 1.10 -5.03
CA SER A 157 -15.54 1.53 -5.57
C SER A 157 -15.40 1.21 -7.06
N ASP A 158 -14.56 1.98 -7.72
CA ASP A 158 -14.19 1.79 -9.11
C ASP A 158 -12.87 1.04 -9.22
N PHE A 159 -12.90 -0.19 -9.72
CA PHE A 159 -11.71 -0.96 -10.08
C PHE A 159 -11.84 -1.52 -11.48
N GLU A 160 -10.83 -1.34 -12.31
CA GLU A 160 -10.78 -2.02 -13.62
C GLU A 160 -10.37 -3.49 -13.45
N GLN A 161 -9.53 -3.78 -12.45
CA GLN A 161 -9.06 -5.13 -12.15
C GLN A 161 -8.84 -5.35 -10.66
N ILE A 162 -9.29 -6.51 -10.17
CA ILE A 162 -8.96 -7.01 -8.82
C ILE A 162 -8.26 -8.35 -8.99
N ILE A 163 -7.02 -8.47 -8.49
CA ILE A 163 -6.21 -9.67 -8.57
C ILE A 163 -6.25 -10.38 -7.22
N ILE A 164 -6.89 -11.55 -7.21
CA ILE A 164 -6.98 -12.43 -6.05
C ILE A 164 -5.87 -13.49 -6.18
N PRO A 165 -4.97 -13.61 -5.20
CA PRO A 165 -3.83 -14.52 -5.31
C PRO A 165 -4.25 -15.98 -5.16
N GLU A 166 -3.48 -16.89 -5.78
CA GLU A 166 -3.58 -18.33 -5.54
C GLU A 166 -3.38 -18.65 -4.05
N GLY A 167 -4.08 -19.69 -3.58
CA GLY A 167 -4.16 -20.05 -2.16
C GLY A 167 -5.39 -19.48 -1.45
N THR A 168 -6.06 -18.48 -2.04
CA THR A 168 -7.34 -17.97 -1.52
C THR A 168 -8.44 -19.00 -1.76
N THR A 169 -9.03 -19.52 -0.69
CA THR A 169 -10.03 -20.61 -0.78
C THR A 169 -11.45 -20.14 -0.60
N ASN A 170 -11.66 -18.95 -0.03
CA ASN A 170 -12.98 -18.38 0.20
C ASN A 170 -12.99 -16.92 -0.25
N VAL A 171 -13.79 -16.58 -1.21
CA VAL A 171 -13.93 -15.23 -1.77
C VAL A 171 -15.23 -14.59 -1.30
N ARG A 172 -15.14 -13.40 -0.73
CA ARG A 172 -16.28 -12.65 -0.18
C ARG A 172 -15.96 -11.17 -0.03
N GLY A 173 -16.95 -10.35 0.29
CA GLY A 173 -16.74 -8.96 0.71
C GLY A 173 -16.16 -8.04 -0.36
N ILE A 174 -16.37 -8.37 -1.62
CA ILE A 174 -16.09 -7.55 -2.79
C ILE A 174 -17.41 -7.37 -3.52
N ASN A 175 -18.00 -6.20 -3.44
CA ASN A 175 -19.30 -5.88 -4.01
C ASN A 175 -19.39 -4.40 -4.39
N ASP A 176 -20.38 -4.04 -5.18
CA ASP A 176 -20.59 -2.66 -5.65
C ASP A 176 -19.34 -2.08 -6.35
N ILE A 177 -18.74 -2.90 -7.25
CA ILE A 177 -17.56 -2.52 -8.03
C ILE A 177 -17.98 -2.15 -9.45
N TRP A 178 -17.90 -0.87 -9.79
CA TRP A 178 -18.59 -0.37 -10.99
C TRP A 178 -17.83 -0.54 -12.30
N LYS A 179 -16.51 -0.39 -12.34
CA LYS A 179 -15.72 -0.49 -13.59
C LYS A 179 -15.19 -1.89 -13.90
N LEU A 180 -15.42 -2.84 -13.01
CA LEU A 180 -14.90 -4.20 -13.14
C LEU A 180 -15.65 -4.96 -14.25
N ARG A 181 -14.96 -5.25 -15.35
CA ARG A 181 -15.56 -5.97 -16.49
C ARG A 181 -15.31 -7.47 -16.47
N LYS A 182 -14.24 -7.86 -15.84
CA LYS A 182 -13.76 -9.25 -15.79
C LYS A 182 -13.22 -9.57 -14.41
N MET A 183 -13.56 -10.75 -13.91
CA MET A 183 -13.00 -11.30 -12.68
C MET A 183 -12.43 -12.69 -12.93
N GLU A 184 -11.22 -12.93 -12.45
CA GLU A 184 -10.63 -14.28 -12.43
C GLU A 184 -10.52 -14.75 -10.98
N LEU A 185 -11.11 -15.90 -10.70
CA LEU A 185 -10.99 -16.55 -9.41
C LEU A 185 -9.77 -17.49 -9.45
N PRO A 186 -8.98 -17.54 -8.38
CA PRO A 186 -7.85 -18.47 -8.31
C PRO A 186 -8.36 -19.93 -8.32
N SER A 187 -7.57 -20.83 -8.88
CA SER A 187 -7.90 -22.26 -8.97
C SER A 187 -8.12 -22.92 -7.58
N SER A 188 -7.58 -22.28 -6.55
CA SER A 188 -7.75 -22.68 -5.14
C SER A 188 -9.12 -22.35 -4.56
N THR A 189 -9.98 -21.60 -5.25
CA THR A 189 -11.29 -21.17 -4.74
C THR A 189 -12.21 -22.36 -4.48
N LYS A 190 -12.70 -22.47 -3.23
CA LYS A 190 -13.62 -23.54 -2.79
C LYS A 190 -15.00 -23.02 -2.42
N LYS A 191 -15.07 -21.73 -2.08
CA LYS A 191 -16.33 -21.12 -1.62
C LYS A 191 -16.45 -19.68 -2.09
N ILE A 192 -17.62 -19.35 -2.56
CA ILE A 192 -18.04 -17.99 -2.90
C ILE A 192 -19.06 -17.53 -1.85
N GLY A 193 -18.76 -16.43 -1.18
CA GLY A 193 -19.61 -15.88 -0.14
C GLY A 193 -20.83 -15.15 -0.69
N LYS A 194 -21.78 -14.86 0.17
CA LYS A 194 -22.96 -14.07 -0.16
C LYS A 194 -22.54 -12.66 -0.61
N TYR A 195 -23.24 -12.13 -1.60
CA TYR A 195 -23.03 -10.81 -2.20
C TYR A 195 -21.68 -10.58 -2.89
N PHE A 196 -20.86 -11.61 -3.07
CA PHE A 196 -19.63 -11.48 -3.85
C PHE A 196 -19.95 -11.01 -5.27
N LEU A 197 -19.36 -9.89 -5.67
CA LEU A 197 -19.61 -9.16 -6.92
C LEU A 197 -21.07 -8.68 -7.09
N GLY A 198 -21.87 -8.63 -6.02
CA GLY A 198 -23.19 -8.03 -6.05
C GLY A 198 -23.10 -6.57 -6.51
N ASN A 199 -24.12 -6.11 -7.26
CA ASN A 199 -24.24 -4.76 -7.80
C ASN A 199 -23.03 -4.25 -8.65
N SER A 200 -22.15 -5.14 -9.09
CA SER A 200 -21.04 -4.79 -9.99
C SER A 200 -21.57 -4.69 -11.43
N SER A 201 -22.13 -3.54 -11.79
CA SER A 201 -22.97 -3.32 -12.97
C SER A 201 -22.27 -3.56 -14.31
N ASP A 202 -20.97 -3.32 -14.39
CA ASP A 202 -20.17 -3.46 -15.61
C ASP A 202 -19.59 -4.87 -15.80
N LEU A 203 -19.72 -5.74 -14.79
CA LEU A 203 -19.16 -7.08 -14.82
C LEU A 203 -19.86 -7.95 -15.90
N ARG A 204 -19.05 -8.52 -16.79
CA ARG A 204 -19.52 -9.33 -17.92
C ARG A 204 -19.06 -10.78 -17.84
N THR A 205 -17.90 -11.02 -17.24
CA THR A 205 -17.29 -12.35 -17.28
C THR A 205 -16.62 -12.66 -15.95
N VAL A 206 -16.90 -13.85 -15.43
CA VAL A 206 -16.18 -14.45 -14.30
C VAL A 206 -15.56 -15.76 -14.79
N TYR A 207 -14.25 -15.90 -14.62
CA TYR A 207 -13.50 -17.13 -14.86
C TYR A 207 -13.29 -17.86 -13.54
N ILE A 208 -13.48 -19.17 -13.55
CA ILE A 208 -13.35 -20.06 -12.39
C ILE A 208 -12.40 -21.20 -12.73
#